data_4c22bc1b68ef6401e61e2bd1aa022d80
#
_entry.id   4c22bc1b68ef6401e61e2bd1aa022d80
#
_cell.length_a   1.000
_cell.length_b   1.000
_cell.length_c   1.000
_cell.angle_alpha   90.00
_cell.angle_beta   90.00
_cell.angle_gamma   90.00
#
_symmetry.space_group_name_H-M   'P 1'
#
loop_
_entity.id
_entity.type
_entity.pdbx_description
1 polymer ?
#
loop_
_entity_poly.entity_id
_entity_poly.type
_entity_poly.pdbx_seq_one_letter_code
_entity_poly.pdbx_strand_id
1 'polypeptide(L)'
;MKGVVVTQSAPQMLTGAVLHAQIDALQVNDAGGFVGYGEEHSWTQVSGLWRLPYINDLPLPHNIDAMHTKKNWGEALFGTVMDIPDKTKDNIKAQVDLATLCDRPRYEMKTPRPGRQWRKTPADFVLTRPQKKEALEWIQKLQFPDGYAANLRRGVNLTTMRINGLKSHDYHIWIERLLPVMVRGYLPDNIWRVLAELSNFFRQLCAKELSRVIISDMEKVAPVLLCKLENIFPPTFFNPM
;
A
#
# COMPACT_ATOMS: atom_id res chain seq x y z
N MET A 1 13.39 4.64 -9.91
CA MET A 1 13.53 3.78 -11.09
C MET A 1 14.67 4.29 -11.95
N LYS A 2 15.39 3.43 -12.64
CA LYS A 2 16.56 3.81 -13.47
C LYS A 2 16.20 4.49 -14.81
N GLY A 3 15.09 5.17 -14.90
CA GLY A 3 14.74 5.99 -16.07
C GLY A 3 14.44 5.22 -17.37
N VAL A 4 14.11 3.93 -17.28
CA VAL A 4 13.68 3.17 -18.46
C VAL A 4 12.26 3.61 -18.82
N VAL A 5 12.13 4.24 -19.99
CA VAL A 5 10.80 4.59 -20.52
C VAL A 5 10.15 3.33 -21.06
N VAL A 6 9.05 2.92 -20.45
CA VAL A 6 8.21 1.82 -20.93
C VAL A 6 7.30 2.36 -22.02
N THR A 7 7.55 1.95 -23.27
CA THR A 7 6.75 2.32 -24.46
C THR A 7 5.74 1.25 -24.86
N GLN A 8 5.73 0.13 -24.18
CA GLN A 8 4.78 -0.95 -24.41
C GLN A 8 3.36 -0.51 -24.03
N SER A 9 2.38 -0.96 -24.82
CA SER A 9 0.97 -0.78 -24.45
C SER A 9 0.65 -1.52 -23.14
N ALA A 10 -0.30 -0.99 -22.39
CA ALA A 10 -0.79 -1.67 -21.18
C ALA A 10 -1.24 -3.11 -21.52
N PRO A 11 -1.00 -4.08 -20.62
CA PRO A 11 -1.52 -5.43 -20.77
C PRO A 11 -3.03 -5.42 -20.98
N GLN A 12 -3.55 -6.31 -21.81
CA GLN A 12 -4.99 -6.45 -21.96
C GLN A 12 -5.61 -6.94 -20.65
N MET A 13 -6.75 -6.37 -20.33
CA MET A 13 -7.53 -6.82 -19.17
C MET A 13 -8.06 -8.23 -19.43
N LEU A 14 -7.75 -9.17 -18.56
CA LEU A 14 -8.22 -10.55 -18.66
C LEU A 14 -9.70 -10.62 -18.29
N THR A 15 -10.52 -11.10 -19.20
CA THR A 15 -11.94 -11.39 -18.93
C THR A 15 -12.11 -12.72 -18.21
N GLY A 16 -13.28 -12.94 -17.59
CA GLY A 16 -13.61 -14.22 -16.96
C GLY A 16 -13.41 -15.42 -17.87
N ALA A 17 -13.80 -15.31 -19.15
CA ALA A 17 -13.62 -16.37 -20.13
C ALA A 17 -12.15 -16.68 -20.42
N VAL A 18 -11.29 -15.65 -20.53
CA VAL A 18 -9.86 -15.83 -20.76
C VAL A 18 -9.18 -16.50 -19.56
N LEU A 19 -9.53 -16.05 -18.34
CA LEU A 19 -9.01 -16.65 -17.11
C LEU A 19 -9.48 -18.10 -16.93
N HIS A 20 -10.75 -18.38 -17.25
CA HIS A 20 -11.28 -19.76 -17.18
C HIS A 20 -10.54 -20.69 -18.15
N ALA A 21 -10.30 -20.24 -19.38
CA ALA A 21 -9.52 -21.01 -20.35
C ALA A 21 -8.08 -21.27 -19.86
N GLN A 22 -7.45 -20.32 -19.19
CA GLN A 22 -6.13 -20.53 -18.56
C GLN A 22 -6.18 -21.58 -17.44
N ILE A 23 -7.24 -21.54 -16.61
CA ILE A 23 -7.41 -22.49 -15.52
C ILE A 23 -7.68 -23.90 -16.05
N ASP A 24 -8.51 -24.02 -17.08
CA ASP A 24 -8.81 -25.32 -17.73
C ASP A 24 -7.59 -25.93 -18.41
N ALA A 25 -6.63 -25.11 -18.83
CA ALA A 25 -5.38 -25.55 -19.44
C ALA A 25 -4.34 -26.02 -18.39
N LEU A 26 -4.56 -25.80 -17.09
CA LEU A 26 -3.64 -26.23 -16.05
C LEU A 26 -3.53 -27.76 -16.00
N GLN A 27 -2.31 -28.25 -16.13
CA GLN A 27 -2.01 -29.67 -16.02
C GLN A 27 -1.63 -30.04 -14.60
N VAL A 28 -2.15 -31.16 -14.13
CA VAL A 28 -1.82 -31.71 -12.79
C VAL A 28 -0.68 -32.71 -12.96
N ASN A 29 0.37 -32.59 -12.15
CA ASN A 29 1.46 -33.54 -12.08
C ASN A 29 1.11 -34.75 -11.22
N ASP A 30 1.97 -35.79 -11.22
CA ASP A 30 1.75 -37.04 -10.48
C ASP A 30 1.65 -36.83 -8.94
N ALA A 31 2.18 -35.72 -8.41
CA ALA A 31 2.10 -35.37 -7.01
C ALA A 31 0.84 -34.53 -6.64
N GLY A 32 -0.04 -34.30 -7.61
CA GLY A 32 -1.30 -33.53 -7.42
C GLY A 32 -1.13 -32.01 -7.40
N GLY A 33 0.05 -31.50 -7.74
CA GLY A 33 0.32 -30.08 -7.93
C GLY A 33 0.15 -29.66 -9.40
N PHE A 34 0.08 -28.36 -9.67
CA PHE A 34 0.02 -27.84 -11.04
C PHE A 34 1.42 -27.71 -11.65
N VAL A 35 1.56 -28.13 -12.92
CA VAL A 35 2.77 -27.94 -13.71
C VAL A 35 2.97 -26.44 -13.96
N GLY A 36 4.20 -25.92 -13.80
CA GLY A 36 4.50 -24.50 -13.96
C GLY A 36 4.26 -23.62 -12.71
N TYR A 37 3.86 -24.23 -11.60
CA TYR A 37 3.71 -23.48 -10.33
C TYR A 37 5.02 -22.83 -9.89
N GLY A 38 4.96 -21.54 -9.59
CA GLY A 38 6.11 -20.74 -9.14
C GLY A 38 6.92 -20.11 -10.27
N GLU A 39 6.81 -20.59 -11.52
CA GLU A 39 7.50 -20.07 -12.70
C GLU A 39 6.53 -19.41 -13.68
N GLU A 40 5.49 -20.13 -14.08
CA GLU A 40 4.50 -19.66 -15.08
C GLU A 40 3.25 -19.07 -14.41
N HIS A 41 2.87 -19.59 -13.25
CA HIS A 41 1.69 -19.15 -12.50
C HIS A 41 1.83 -19.44 -11.01
N SER A 42 0.92 -18.87 -10.22
CA SER A 42 0.88 -19.05 -8.75
C SER A 42 -0.36 -19.84 -8.27
N TRP A 43 -1.02 -20.58 -9.15
CA TRP A 43 -2.20 -21.38 -8.81
C TRP A 43 -1.80 -22.62 -8.03
N THR A 44 -2.31 -22.77 -6.82
CA THR A 44 -2.14 -23.98 -5.98
C THR A 44 -3.39 -24.85 -5.98
N GLN A 45 -4.55 -24.26 -6.27
CA GLN A 45 -5.85 -24.92 -6.36
C GLN A 45 -6.82 -24.12 -7.21
N VAL A 46 -7.79 -24.77 -7.80
CA VAL A 46 -8.90 -24.12 -8.51
C VAL A 46 -10.08 -23.97 -7.58
N SER A 47 -10.53 -22.72 -7.40
CA SER A 47 -11.75 -22.44 -6.61
C SER A 47 -12.99 -23.05 -7.25
N GLY A 48 -13.89 -23.60 -6.42
CA GLY A 48 -15.19 -24.07 -6.88
C GLY A 48 -16.08 -22.99 -7.53
N LEU A 49 -15.74 -21.71 -7.33
CA LEU A 49 -16.44 -20.59 -7.97
C LEU A 49 -16.31 -20.62 -9.49
N TRP A 50 -15.23 -21.17 -10.04
CA TRP A 50 -15.06 -21.32 -11.50
C TRP A 50 -16.05 -22.29 -12.15
N ARG A 51 -16.78 -23.08 -11.37
CA ARG A 51 -17.86 -23.94 -11.85
C ARG A 51 -19.21 -23.24 -12.01
N LEU A 52 -19.29 -21.96 -11.59
CA LEU A 52 -20.52 -21.19 -11.72
C LEU A 52 -20.76 -20.83 -13.19
N PRO A 53 -21.98 -21.04 -13.73
CA PRO A 53 -22.25 -20.91 -15.16
C PRO A 53 -22.07 -19.49 -15.70
N TYR A 54 -22.15 -18.47 -14.82
CA TYR A 54 -22.03 -17.06 -15.19
C TYR A 54 -20.62 -16.48 -14.96
N ILE A 55 -19.64 -17.29 -14.54
CA ILE A 55 -18.32 -16.77 -14.17
C ILE A 55 -17.60 -16.13 -15.38
N ASN A 56 -17.84 -16.68 -16.58
CA ASN A 56 -17.25 -16.19 -17.81
C ASN A 56 -17.82 -14.84 -18.26
N ASP A 57 -19.02 -14.51 -17.83
CA ASP A 57 -19.72 -13.27 -18.18
C ASP A 57 -19.30 -12.12 -17.26
N LEU A 58 -18.58 -12.42 -16.19
CA LEU A 58 -18.08 -11.39 -15.29
C LEU A 58 -16.90 -10.66 -15.90
N PRO A 59 -16.96 -9.33 -16.04
CA PRO A 59 -15.83 -8.53 -16.52
C PRO A 59 -14.62 -8.57 -15.57
N LEU A 60 -14.89 -8.78 -14.26
CA LEU A 60 -13.89 -8.97 -13.22
C LEU A 60 -14.28 -10.15 -12.34
N PRO A 61 -13.82 -11.37 -12.66
CA PRO A 61 -14.18 -12.58 -11.90
C PRO A 61 -13.58 -12.61 -10.49
N HIS A 62 -12.53 -11.84 -10.24
CA HIS A 62 -11.97 -11.62 -8.92
C HIS A 62 -12.17 -10.15 -8.54
N ASN A 63 -13.07 -9.91 -7.63
CA ASN A 63 -13.31 -8.57 -7.12
C ASN A 63 -12.16 -8.17 -6.17
N ILE A 64 -11.55 -7.01 -6.41
CA ILE A 64 -10.58 -6.45 -5.45
C ILE A 64 -11.37 -6.03 -4.22
N ASP A 65 -11.04 -6.62 -3.07
CA ASP A 65 -11.59 -6.19 -1.78
C ASP A 65 -11.05 -4.79 -1.43
N ALA A 66 -11.86 -3.78 -1.71
CA ALA A 66 -11.51 -2.38 -1.45
C ALA A 66 -11.21 -2.13 0.04
N MET A 67 -11.86 -2.86 0.95
CA MET A 67 -11.62 -2.76 2.38
C MET A 67 -10.22 -3.30 2.74
N HIS A 68 -9.86 -4.47 2.22
CA HIS A 68 -8.55 -5.08 2.47
C HIS A 68 -7.42 -4.27 1.84
N THR A 69 -7.60 -3.84 0.60
CA THR A 69 -6.64 -2.99 -0.10
C THR A 69 -6.37 -1.71 0.69
N LYS A 70 -7.42 -1.00 1.10
CA LYS A 70 -7.27 0.23 1.87
C LYS A 70 -6.66 0.00 3.26
N LYS A 71 -7.00 -1.11 3.93
CA LYS A 71 -6.35 -1.50 5.18
C LYS A 71 -4.85 -1.72 4.98
N ASN A 72 -4.45 -2.42 3.90
CA ASN A 72 -3.04 -2.69 3.60
C ASN A 72 -2.27 -1.39 3.30
N TRP A 73 -2.85 -0.48 2.53
CA TRP A 73 -2.31 0.86 2.30
C TRP A 73 -2.16 1.64 3.61
N GLY A 74 -3.20 1.66 4.43
CA GLY A 74 -3.19 2.34 5.73
C GLY A 74 -2.12 1.78 6.66
N GLU A 75 -1.96 0.47 6.73
CA GLU A 75 -0.94 -0.19 7.55
C GLU A 75 0.48 0.09 7.05
N ALA A 76 0.70 0.00 5.74
CA ALA A 76 2.00 0.29 5.13
C ALA A 76 2.40 1.76 5.32
N LEU A 77 1.47 2.70 5.08
CA LEU A 77 1.70 4.13 5.29
C LEU A 77 1.96 4.46 6.75
N PHE A 78 1.08 4.00 7.66
CA PHE A 78 1.23 4.26 9.09
C PHE A 78 2.54 3.70 9.61
N GLY A 79 2.86 2.44 9.26
CA GLY A 79 4.10 1.78 9.65
C GLY A 79 5.34 2.51 9.13
N THR A 80 5.29 3.04 7.91
CA THR A 80 6.43 3.69 7.26
C THR A 80 6.62 5.14 7.73
N VAL A 81 5.56 5.94 7.78
CA VAL A 81 5.63 7.34 8.25
C VAL A 81 6.00 7.41 9.74
N MET A 82 5.47 6.49 10.54
CA MET A 82 5.79 6.35 11.96
C MET A 82 7.06 5.53 12.22
N ASP A 83 7.70 5.00 11.18
CA ASP A 83 8.89 4.14 11.30
C ASP A 83 8.76 3.07 12.39
N ILE A 84 7.69 2.32 12.32
CA ILE A 84 7.39 1.26 13.29
C ILE A 84 8.23 0.03 12.94
N PRO A 85 9.07 -0.49 13.84
CA PRO A 85 9.80 -1.73 13.62
C PRO A 85 8.85 -2.86 13.18
N ASP A 86 9.28 -3.66 12.22
CA ASP A 86 8.57 -4.78 11.59
C ASP A 86 7.36 -4.41 10.70
N LYS A 87 6.94 -3.13 10.70
CA LYS A 87 5.85 -2.62 9.84
C LYS A 87 6.32 -1.63 8.78
N THR A 88 7.42 -0.94 9.04
CA THR A 88 7.99 0.01 8.07
C THR A 88 8.44 -0.69 6.79
N LYS A 89 8.09 -0.12 5.64
CA LYS A 89 8.57 -0.56 4.33
C LYS A 89 9.91 0.05 3.95
N ASP A 90 10.35 1.07 4.68
CA ASP A 90 11.68 1.65 4.60
C ASP A 90 12.59 0.99 5.64
N ASN A 91 13.07 -0.19 5.35
CA ASN A 91 14.01 -0.93 6.20
C ASN A 91 15.42 -0.96 5.60
N ILE A 92 16.38 -1.50 6.35
CA ILE A 92 17.79 -1.59 5.91
C ILE A 92 17.92 -2.32 4.56
N LYS A 93 17.20 -3.42 4.36
CA LYS A 93 17.25 -4.19 3.10
C LYS A 93 16.72 -3.33 1.94
N ALA A 94 15.60 -2.64 2.14
CA ALA A 94 15.03 -1.77 1.13
C ALA A 94 15.99 -0.65 0.70
N GLN A 95 16.75 -0.08 1.64
CA GLN A 95 17.74 0.95 1.33
C GLN A 95 18.98 0.39 0.64
N VAL A 96 19.39 -0.83 0.96
CA VAL A 96 20.47 -1.53 0.24
C VAL A 96 20.09 -1.78 -1.22
N ASP A 97 18.85 -2.20 -1.46
CA ASP A 97 18.35 -2.49 -2.80
C ASP A 97 18.12 -1.22 -3.66
N LEU A 98 18.03 -0.04 -3.03
CA LEU A 98 17.83 1.21 -3.78
C LEU A 98 18.92 1.48 -4.82
N ALA A 99 20.16 1.14 -4.52
CA ALA A 99 21.29 1.32 -5.45
C ALA A 99 21.13 0.51 -6.75
N THR A 100 20.44 -0.64 -6.68
CA THR A 100 20.19 -1.51 -7.85
C THR A 100 18.85 -1.23 -8.52
N LEU A 101 17.83 -0.86 -7.74
CA LEU A 101 16.46 -0.71 -8.22
C LEU A 101 16.12 0.70 -8.70
N CYS A 102 16.70 1.73 -8.09
CA CYS A 102 16.42 3.12 -8.42
C CYS A 102 17.63 4.02 -8.23
N ASP A 103 17.64 5.16 -8.94
CA ASP A 103 18.63 6.22 -8.79
C ASP A 103 18.16 7.21 -7.71
N ARG A 104 18.47 6.87 -6.45
CA ARG A 104 18.16 7.71 -5.27
C ARG A 104 19.34 7.75 -4.29
N PRO A 105 20.45 8.36 -4.68
CA PRO A 105 21.70 8.32 -3.90
C PRO A 105 21.55 8.89 -2.48
N ARG A 106 20.55 9.75 -2.24
CA ARG A 106 20.27 10.29 -0.91
C ARG A 106 19.85 9.24 0.12
N TYR A 107 19.13 8.19 -0.32
CA TYR A 107 18.65 7.13 0.55
C TYR A 107 19.43 5.84 0.44
N GLU A 108 20.45 5.81 -0.44
CA GLU A 108 21.33 4.65 -0.58
C GLU A 108 22.18 4.46 0.68
N MET A 109 22.22 3.25 1.15
CA MET A 109 23.09 2.89 2.24
C MET A 109 24.53 2.71 1.75
N LYS A 110 25.45 3.47 2.32
CA LYS A 110 26.88 3.26 2.10
C LYS A 110 27.34 2.07 2.93
N THR A 111 28.20 1.22 2.35
CA THR A 111 28.82 0.11 3.06
C THR A 111 29.44 0.61 4.37
N PRO A 112 29.10 0.02 5.51
CA PRO A 112 29.65 0.45 6.78
C PRO A 112 31.16 0.17 6.81
N ARG A 113 31.91 1.00 7.54
CA ARG A 113 33.34 0.70 7.83
C ARG A 113 33.43 -0.62 8.62
N PRO A 114 34.52 -1.38 8.49
CA PRO A 114 34.72 -2.61 9.24
C PRO A 114 34.43 -2.43 10.74
N GLY A 115 33.66 -3.32 11.34
CA GLY A 115 33.25 -3.27 12.73
C GLY A 115 32.09 -2.35 13.08
N ARG A 116 31.48 -1.65 12.10
CA ARG A 116 30.26 -0.85 12.32
C ARG A 116 29.01 -1.53 11.77
N GLN A 117 27.92 -1.40 12.50
CA GLN A 117 26.60 -1.90 12.05
C GLN A 117 25.99 -0.97 10.99
N TRP A 118 25.19 -1.56 10.11
CA TRP A 118 24.36 -0.82 9.16
C TRP A 118 23.42 0.14 9.90
N ARG A 119 23.40 1.39 9.44
CA ARG A 119 22.45 2.39 9.95
C ARG A 119 21.60 2.91 8.81
N LYS A 120 20.30 2.84 8.99
CA LYS A 120 19.32 3.40 8.08
C LYS A 120 19.47 4.92 7.97
N THR A 121 19.46 5.44 6.74
CA THR A 121 19.40 6.87 6.48
C THR A 121 17.98 7.38 6.78
N PRO A 122 17.79 8.44 7.58
CA PRO A 122 16.47 9.01 7.80
C PRO A 122 15.87 9.50 6.48
N ALA A 123 14.64 9.07 6.19
CA ALA A 123 13.91 9.50 5.02
C ALA A 123 13.00 10.70 5.34
N ASP A 124 12.79 11.59 4.36
CA ASP A 124 11.99 12.81 4.53
C ASP A 124 10.50 12.54 4.79
N PHE A 125 10.02 11.33 4.45
CA PHE A 125 8.66 10.89 4.71
C PHE A 125 8.47 10.25 6.11
N VAL A 126 9.51 10.21 6.92
CA VAL A 126 9.48 9.63 8.27
C VAL A 126 9.44 10.74 9.32
N LEU A 127 8.50 10.66 10.24
CA LEU A 127 8.41 11.59 11.37
C LEU A 127 9.56 11.38 12.34
N THR A 128 10.13 12.47 12.84
CA THR A 128 11.10 12.43 13.93
C THR A 128 10.41 12.00 15.25
N ARG A 129 11.18 11.59 16.24
CA ARG A 129 10.63 11.13 17.51
C ARG A 129 9.75 12.18 18.22
N PRO A 130 10.12 13.46 18.29
CA PRO A 130 9.24 14.51 18.82
C PRO A 130 7.94 14.63 18.03
N GLN A 131 8.02 14.69 16.68
CA GLN A 131 6.83 14.78 15.81
C GLN A 131 5.89 13.58 15.97
N LYS A 132 6.44 12.35 16.10
CA LYS A 132 5.65 11.14 16.39
C LYS A 132 4.89 11.30 17.71
N LYS A 133 5.55 11.80 18.73
CA LYS A 133 4.92 12.02 20.04
C LYS A 133 3.77 13.00 19.94
N GLU A 134 4.00 14.17 19.35
CA GLU A 134 2.97 15.20 19.15
C GLU A 134 1.77 14.68 18.34
N ALA A 135 2.06 13.96 17.23
CA ALA A 135 1.01 13.36 16.40
C ALA A 135 0.17 12.33 17.18
N LEU A 136 0.80 11.49 18.01
CA LEU A 136 0.12 10.51 18.84
C LEU A 136 -0.67 11.16 19.97
N GLU A 137 -0.13 12.18 20.62
CA GLU A 137 -0.84 12.98 21.63
C GLU A 137 -2.06 13.69 21.03
N TRP A 138 -1.94 14.18 19.79
CA TRP A 138 -3.07 14.73 19.06
C TRP A 138 -4.15 13.67 18.82
N ILE A 139 -3.81 12.47 18.33
CA ILE A 139 -4.76 11.36 18.14
C ILE A 139 -5.43 10.98 19.48
N GLN A 140 -4.68 10.95 20.58
CA GLN A 140 -5.22 10.60 21.89
C GLN A 140 -6.26 11.61 22.39
N LYS A 141 -6.15 12.86 22.00
CA LYS A 141 -7.08 13.94 22.36
C LYS A 141 -8.30 14.02 21.45
N LEU A 142 -8.29 13.33 20.28
CA LEU A 142 -9.42 13.36 19.36
C LEU A 142 -10.67 12.79 20.03
N GLN A 143 -11.79 13.48 19.83
CA GLN A 143 -13.10 13.00 20.22
C GLN A 143 -13.85 12.55 18.96
N PHE A 144 -14.23 11.30 18.93
CA PHE A 144 -15.02 10.73 17.84
C PHE A 144 -16.46 10.54 18.32
N PRO A 145 -17.44 10.68 17.42
CA PRO A 145 -18.81 10.24 17.69
C PRO A 145 -18.84 8.76 18.13
N ASP A 146 -19.82 8.40 18.91
CA ASP A 146 -19.98 7.02 19.39
C ASP A 146 -20.02 6.03 18.21
N GLY A 147 -19.26 4.96 18.33
CA GLY A 147 -19.15 3.93 17.31
C GLY A 147 -18.32 4.27 16.07
N TYR A 148 -17.76 5.49 15.97
CA TYR A 148 -17.04 5.93 14.77
C TYR A 148 -15.59 5.42 14.70
N ALA A 149 -14.78 5.63 15.73
CA ALA A 149 -13.34 5.29 15.72
C ALA A 149 -12.77 5.09 17.14
N ALA A 150 -13.33 4.18 17.90
CA ALA A 150 -12.96 4.02 19.33
C ALA A 150 -11.52 3.54 19.55
N ASN A 151 -10.98 2.71 18.64
CA ASN A 151 -9.69 2.05 18.86
C ASN A 151 -8.48 2.95 18.62
N LEU A 152 -8.57 3.92 17.71
CA LEU A 152 -7.50 4.87 17.41
C LEU A 152 -7.00 5.54 18.68
N ARG A 153 -7.91 6.15 19.45
CA ARG A 153 -7.59 6.87 20.69
C ARG A 153 -7.11 5.93 21.80
N ARG A 154 -7.80 4.82 22.00
CA ARG A 154 -7.52 3.86 23.08
C ARG A 154 -6.22 3.10 22.87
N GLY A 155 -5.85 2.86 21.60
CA GLY A 155 -4.66 2.11 21.21
C GLY A 155 -3.35 2.89 21.33
N VAL A 156 -3.39 4.22 21.54
CA VAL A 156 -2.19 5.07 21.59
C VAL A 156 -1.31 4.69 22.76
N ASN A 157 -0.05 4.37 22.46
CA ASN A 157 1.01 4.13 23.43
C ASN A 157 2.19 5.07 23.15
N LEU A 158 2.34 6.08 24.00
CA LEU A 158 3.38 7.11 23.87
C LEU A 158 4.77 6.63 24.25
N THR A 159 4.89 5.53 25.01
CA THR A 159 6.18 4.94 25.36
C THR A 159 6.79 4.22 24.17
N THR A 160 5.98 3.39 23.50
CA THR A 160 6.39 2.61 22.33
C THR A 160 6.22 3.35 21.01
N MET A 161 5.62 4.55 21.02
CA MET A 161 5.28 5.36 19.83
C MET A 161 4.46 4.59 18.82
N ARG A 162 3.43 3.85 19.27
CA ARG A 162 2.57 2.99 18.44
C ARG A 162 1.10 3.20 18.75
N ILE A 163 0.26 2.80 17.82
CA ILE A 163 -1.17 2.58 18.08
C ILE A 163 -1.40 1.08 17.99
N ASN A 164 -1.87 0.48 19.09
CA ASN A 164 -2.14 -0.95 19.17
C ASN A 164 -3.61 -1.24 18.88
N GLY A 165 -3.90 -2.45 18.39
CA GLY A 165 -5.27 -2.93 18.23
C GLY A 165 -6.07 -2.25 17.11
N LEU A 166 -5.40 -1.60 16.13
CA LEU A 166 -6.07 -1.04 14.96
C LEU A 166 -6.75 -2.14 14.15
N LYS A 167 -8.03 -1.94 13.87
CA LYS A 167 -8.83 -2.78 12.98
C LYS A 167 -8.87 -2.16 11.57
N SER A 168 -9.37 -2.91 10.59
CA SER A 168 -9.51 -2.43 9.21
C SER A 168 -10.24 -1.09 9.13
N HIS A 169 -11.33 -0.95 9.87
CA HIS A 169 -12.11 0.29 9.94
C HIS A 169 -11.30 1.49 10.47
N ASP A 170 -10.44 1.28 11.45
CA ASP A 170 -9.60 2.36 12.02
C ASP A 170 -8.58 2.86 10.98
N TYR A 171 -8.01 1.96 10.16
CA TYR A 171 -7.14 2.34 9.05
C TYR A 171 -7.88 3.13 7.97
N HIS A 172 -9.16 2.82 7.71
CA HIS A 172 -9.98 3.58 6.78
C HIS A 172 -10.16 5.02 7.23
N ILE A 173 -10.53 5.22 8.50
CA ILE A 173 -10.69 6.56 9.06
C ILE A 173 -9.36 7.31 9.07
N TRP A 174 -8.30 6.61 9.44
CA TRP A 174 -6.98 7.21 9.49
C TRP A 174 -6.52 7.67 8.11
N ILE A 175 -6.57 6.83 7.08
CA ILE A 175 -6.10 7.19 5.74
C ILE A 175 -6.98 8.25 5.07
N GLU A 176 -8.30 8.19 5.25
CA GLU A 176 -9.23 9.12 4.61
C GLU A 176 -9.28 10.50 5.26
N ARG A 177 -9.12 10.55 6.57
CA ARG A 177 -9.44 11.74 7.36
C ARG A 177 -8.28 12.28 8.16
N LEU A 178 -7.55 11.40 8.86
CA LEU A 178 -6.58 11.83 9.84
C LEU A 178 -5.18 12.01 9.26
N LEU A 179 -4.77 11.15 8.32
CA LEU A 179 -3.43 11.19 7.74
C LEU A 179 -3.02 12.57 7.25
N PRO A 180 -3.76 13.25 6.35
CA PRO A 180 -3.32 14.54 5.82
C PRO A 180 -3.25 15.64 6.89
N VAL A 181 -4.08 15.55 7.92
CA VAL A 181 -4.06 16.51 9.05
C VAL A 181 -2.88 16.21 9.99
N MET A 182 -2.69 14.93 10.32
CA MET A 182 -1.65 14.47 11.24
C MET A 182 -0.24 14.82 10.77
N VAL A 183 0.03 14.71 9.46
CA VAL A 183 1.38 14.93 8.92
C VAL A 183 1.62 16.35 8.41
N ARG A 184 0.58 17.19 8.39
CA ARG A 184 0.70 18.58 7.93
C ARG A 184 1.63 19.37 8.85
N GLY A 185 2.60 20.05 8.23
CA GLY A 185 3.60 20.83 8.95
C GLY A 185 4.77 20.03 9.52
N TYR A 186 4.71 18.70 9.46
CA TYR A 186 5.83 17.83 9.84
C TYR A 186 6.61 17.32 8.62
N LEU A 187 5.90 16.94 7.57
CA LEU A 187 6.52 16.48 6.34
C LEU A 187 6.69 17.63 5.33
N PRO A 188 7.68 17.53 4.43
CA PRO A 188 7.82 18.46 3.31
C PRO A 188 6.54 18.58 2.48
N ASP A 189 6.26 19.78 1.98
CA ASP A 189 5.01 20.11 1.31
C ASP A 189 4.72 19.24 0.08
N ASN A 190 5.76 18.88 -0.67
CA ASN A 190 5.65 17.98 -1.82
C ASN A 190 5.23 16.56 -1.41
N ILE A 191 5.65 16.05 -0.26
CA ILE A 191 5.26 14.75 0.27
C ILE A 191 3.85 14.83 0.84
N TRP A 192 3.58 15.84 1.66
CA TRP A 192 2.25 16.06 2.24
C TRP A 192 1.15 16.13 1.20
N ARG A 193 1.36 16.87 0.09
CA ARG A 193 0.37 16.99 -1.00
C ARG A 193 0.02 15.65 -1.62
N VAL A 194 1.01 14.80 -1.87
CA VAL A 194 0.77 13.48 -2.46
C VAL A 194 -0.02 12.58 -1.48
N LEU A 195 0.28 12.65 -0.18
CA LEU A 195 -0.49 11.92 0.84
C LEU A 195 -1.92 12.46 0.98
N ALA A 196 -2.13 13.76 0.82
CA ALA A 196 -3.45 14.36 0.80
C ALA A 196 -4.26 13.95 -0.46
N GLU A 197 -3.61 13.90 -1.63
CA GLU A 197 -4.21 13.38 -2.86
C GLU A 197 -4.62 11.90 -2.68
N LEU A 198 -3.78 11.07 -2.10
CA LEU A 198 -4.08 9.68 -1.81
C LEU A 198 -5.28 9.53 -0.85
N SER A 199 -5.31 10.34 0.21
CA SER A 199 -6.44 10.37 1.14
C SER A 199 -7.75 10.75 0.45
N ASN A 200 -7.69 11.73 -0.44
CA ASN A 200 -8.85 12.15 -1.23
C ASN A 200 -9.29 11.06 -2.22
N PHE A 201 -8.34 10.37 -2.86
CA PHE A 201 -8.61 9.26 -3.76
C PHE A 201 -9.38 8.14 -3.04
N PHE A 202 -8.89 7.69 -1.89
CA PHE A 202 -9.57 6.66 -1.10
C PHE A 202 -10.94 7.11 -0.56
N ARG A 203 -11.07 8.39 -0.20
CA ARG A 203 -12.36 8.95 0.22
C ARG A 203 -13.39 8.94 -0.91
N GLN A 204 -12.98 9.24 -2.14
CA GLN A 204 -13.84 9.17 -3.31
C GLN A 204 -14.17 7.72 -3.67
N LEU A 205 -13.16 6.84 -3.71
CA LEU A 205 -13.35 5.41 -4.03
C LEU A 205 -14.38 4.73 -3.12
N CYS A 206 -14.45 5.13 -1.86
CA CYS A 206 -15.37 4.59 -0.86
C CYS A 206 -16.59 5.47 -0.62
N ALA A 207 -16.89 6.42 -1.51
CA ALA A 207 -18.10 7.21 -1.42
C ALA A 207 -19.35 6.34 -1.63
N LYS A 208 -20.46 6.72 -0.97
CA LYS A 208 -21.73 6.00 -1.11
C LYS A 208 -22.28 6.05 -2.52
N GLU A 209 -21.96 7.10 -3.25
CA GLU A 209 -22.40 7.32 -4.62
C GLU A 209 -21.19 7.73 -5.48
N LEU A 210 -21.06 7.09 -6.63
CA LEU A 210 -20.04 7.37 -7.63
C LEU A 210 -20.71 7.65 -8.97
N SER A 211 -20.48 8.83 -9.52
CA SER A 211 -20.87 9.13 -10.90
C SER A 211 -19.85 8.55 -11.89
N ARG A 212 -20.31 8.28 -13.13
CA ARG A 212 -19.40 7.82 -14.20
C ARG A 212 -18.27 8.81 -14.48
N VAL A 213 -18.53 10.11 -14.32
CA VAL A 213 -17.52 11.16 -14.48
C VAL A 213 -16.42 11.01 -13.42
N ILE A 214 -16.80 10.86 -12.16
CA ILE A 214 -15.85 10.66 -11.06
C ILE A 214 -15.02 9.41 -11.28
N ILE A 215 -15.62 8.29 -11.71
CA ILE A 215 -14.91 7.03 -11.99
C ILE A 215 -13.88 7.26 -13.12
N SER A 216 -14.29 7.89 -14.24
CA SER A 216 -13.37 8.16 -15.34
C SER A 216 -12.20 9.07 -14.95
N ASP A 217 -12.44 10.05 -14.08
CA ASP A 217 -11.38 10.92 -13.57
C ASP A 217 -10.45 10.16 -12.62
N MET A 218 -10.98 9.28 -11.77
CA MET A 218 -10.18 8.42 -10.90
C MET A 218 -9.29 7.47 -11.68
N GLU A 219 -9.77 6.89 -12.79
CA GLU A 219 -8.97 6.04 -13.68
C GLU A 219 -7.74 6.77 -14.23
N LYS A 220 -7.87 8.05 -14.55
CA LYS A 220 -6.76 8.90 -15.04
C LYS A 220 -5.82 9.32 -13.90
N VAL A 221 -6.37 9.58 -12.72
CA VAL A 221 -5.60 10.06 -11.56
C VAL A 221 -4.78 8.93 -10.93
N ALA A 222 -5.31 7.70 -10.87
CA ALA A 222 -4.67 6.58 -10.19
C ALA A 222 -3.23 6.32 -10.63
N PRO A 223 -2.90 6.16 -11.95
CA PRO A 223 -1.53 5.92 -12.37
C PRO A 223 -0.60 7.10 -12.07
N VAL A 224 -1.09 8.32 -12.21
CA VAL A 224 -0.30 9.53 -11.88
C VAL A 224 0.01 9.59 -10.39
N LEU A 225 -0.96 9.26 -9.55
CA LEU A 225 -0.78 9.22 -8.10
C LEU A 225 0.22 8.13 -7.69
N LEU A 226 0.15 6.94 -8.32
CA LEU A 226 1.13 5.87 -8.09
C LEU A 226 2.55 6.33 -8.46
N CYS A 227 2.75 6.98 -9.61
CA CYS A 227 4.05 7.53 -9.99
C CYS A 227 4.57 8.58 -8.99
N LYS A 228 3.69 9.45 -8.46
CA LYS A 228 4.07 10.40 -7.42
C LYS A 228 4.50 9.70 -6.13
N LEU A 229 3.80 8.64 -5.72
CA LEU A 229 4.14 7.84 -4.56
C LEU A 229 5.45 7.07 -4.75
N GLU A 230 5.70 6.53 -5.95
CA GLU A 230 6.96 5.87 -6.29
C GLU A 230 8.16 6.83 -6.23
N ASN A 231 7.96 8.12 -6.47
CA ASN A 231 9.00 9.13 -6.29
C ASN A 231 9.32 9.42 -4.81
N ILE A 232 8.44 9.07 -3.89
CA ILE A 232 8.59 9.30 -2.46
C ILE A 232 9.09 8.03 -1.75
N PHE A 233 8.34 6.93 -1.89
CA PHE A 233 8.57 5.69 -1.15
C PHE A 233 9.51 4.73 -1.86
N PRO A 234 10.19 3.83 -1.14
CA PRO A 234 11.01 2.79 -1.75
C PRO A 234 10.13 1.75 -2.49
N PRO A 235 10.69 1.01 -3.47
CA PRO A 235 9.95 -0.01 -4.23
C PRO A 235 9.26 -1.06 -3.36
N THR A 236 9.88 -1.44 -2.25
CA THR A 236 9.32 -2.38 -1.27
C THR A 236 8.03 -1.91 -0.61
N PHE A 237 7.73 -0.61 -0.70
CA PHE A 237 6.46 -0.05 -0.21
C PHE A 237 5.26 -0.62 -0.98
N PHE A 238 5.42 -0.94 -2.26
CA PHE A 238 4.35 -1.37 -3.16
C PHE A 238 4.15 -2.90 -3.22
N ASN A 239 5.08 -3.68 -2.66
CA ASN A 239 5.02 -5.16 -2.70
C ASN A 239 3.77 -5.82 -2.09
N PRO A 240 3.11 -5.29 -1.06
CA PRO A 240 1.91 -5.92 -0.47
C PRO A 240 0.59 -5.38 -1.02
N MET A 241 0.61 -4.67 -2.14
CA MET A 241 -0.56 -3.96 -2.66
C MET A 241 -1.14 -4.59 -3.90
#